data_e8aeb01d72b77614e863dc364165dd9c
#
_entry.id   e8aeb01d72b77614e863dc364165dd9c
#
_cell.length_a   1.000
_cell.length_b   1.000
_cell.length_c   1.000
_cell.angle_alpha   90.00
_cell.angle_beta   90.00
_cell.angle_gamma   90.00
#
_symmetry.space_group_name_H-M   'P 1'
#
loop_
_entity.id
_entity.type
_entity.pdbx_description
1 polymer ?
#
loop_
_entity_poly.entity_id
_entity_poly.type
_entity_poly.pdbx_seq_one_letter_code
_entity_poly.pdbx_strand_id
1 'polypeptide(L)'
;MSGGELSGTDNARLKDAVQRAEGLSGLKFSLYLGDSGDDPHATALELHGRLVDPANTVLVLCDPQQHALEIVTGAEARRSLTDEECQLAALSMQSNFVAGDLIGGLSHGLAQLGGYARKSRILHVTEG
;
A
#
# COMPACT_ATOMS: atom_id res chain seq x y z
N MET A 1 -12.66 -12.88 19.38
CA MET A 1 -11.61 -12.01 18.86
C MET A 1 -12.23 -10.80 18.21
N SER A 2 -11.70 -9.69 18.46
CA SER A 2 -12.16 -8.52 17.73
C SER A 2 -11.67 -8.63 16.28
N GLY A 3 -12.49 -8.14 15.35
CA GLY A 3 -12.21 -8.29 13.93
C GLY A 3 -10.97 -7.55 13.46
N GLY A 4 -10.39 -6.70 14.29
CA GLY A 4 -9.22 -5.94 13.92
C GLY A 4 -7.90 -6.59 14.29
N GLU A 5 -7.94 -7.67 15.03
CA GLU A 5 -6.70 -8.30 15.50
C GLU A 5 -6.16 -9.29 14.49
N LEU A 6 -4.86 -9.19 14.24
CA LEU A 6 -4.16 -10.10 13.36
C LEU A 6 -3.42 -11.16 14.16
N SER A 7 -3.29 -12.34 13.58
CA SER A 7 -2.41 -13.36 14.15
C SER A 7 -0.96 -12.92 14.02
N GLY A 8 -0.06 -13.52 14.78
CA GLY A 8 1.36 -13.24 14.64
C GLY A 8 1.89 -13.57 13.26
N THR A 9 1.37 -14.63 12.64
CA THR A 9 1.74 -15.04 11.29
C THR A 9 1.30 -14.01 10.25
N ASP A 10 0.06 -13.50 10.36
CA ASP A 10 -0.46 -12.49 9.45
C ASP A 10 0.34 -11.20 9.56
N ASN A 11 0.66 -10.79 10.78
CA ASN A 11 1.44 -9.59 11.03
C ASN A 11 2.83 -9.72 10.39
N ALA A 12 3.46 -10.88 10.54
CA ALA A 12 4.78 -11.14 9.94
C ALA A 12 4.72 -11.10 8.41
N ARG A 13 3.65 -11.68 7.82
CA ARG A 13 3.46 -11.66 6.36
C ARG A 13 3.34 -10.24 5.83
N LEU A 14 2.56 -9.40 6.51
CA LEU A 14 2.38 -8.01 6.09
C LEU A 14 3.67 -7.21 6.23
N LYS A 15 4.37 -7.41 7.32
CA LYS A 15 5.65 -6.75 7.55
C LYS A 15 6.67 -7.14 6.47
N ASP A 16 6.73 -8.42 6.13
CA ASP A 16 7.60 -8.92 5.06
C ASP A 16 7.22 -8.32 3.71
N ALA A 17 5.92 -8.24 3.42
CA ALA A 17 5.45 -7.66 2.17
C ALA A 17 5.84 -6.19 2.04
N VAL A 18 5.72 -5.44 3.12
CA VAL A 18 6.15 -4.03 3.14
C VAL A 18 7.65 -3.92 2.87
N GLN A 19 8.45 -4.72 3.56
CA GLN A 19 9.90 -4.69 3.40
C GLN A 19 10.34 -5.07 1.99
N ARG A 20 9.68 -6.05 1.38
CA ARG A 20 9.98 -6.46 0.01
C ARG A 20 9.63 -5.37 -0.99
N ALA A 21 8.47 -4.72 -0.80
CA ALA A 21 8.08 -3.62 -1.67
C ALA A 21 9.07 -2.46 -1.59
N GLU A 22 9.55 -2.18 -0.38
CA GLU A 22 10.57 -1.15 -0.16
C GLU A 22 11.88 -1.52 -0.85
N GLY A 23 12.30 -2.77 -0.71
CA GLY A 23 13.55 -3.25 -1.34
C GLY A 23 13.48 -3.22 -2.85
N LEU A 24 12.34 -3.58 -3.44
CA LEU A 24 12.17 -3.58 -4.89
C LEU A 24 12.12 -2.17 -5.47
N SER A 25 11.45 -1.26 -4.81
CA SER A 25 11.12 0.04 -5.37
C SER A 25 12.09 1.15 -4.97
N GLY A 26 12.72 1.02 -3.81
CA GLY A 26 13.49 2.12 -3.22
C GLY A 26 12.60 3.17 -2.55
N LEU A 27 11.29 2.98 -2.57
CA LEU A 27 10.35 3.85 -1.88
C LEU A 27 10.08 3.32 -0.48
N LYS A 28 9.54 4.16 0.38
CA LYS A 28 9.05 3.73 1.68
C LYS A 28 7.58 3.37 1.59
N PHE A 29 7.17 2.36 2.33
CA PHE A 29 5.77 1.93 2.37
C PHE A 29 5.28 1.91 3.80
N SER A 30 4.04 2.36 4.00
CA SER A 30 3.37 2.32 5.29
C SER A 30 1.99 1.68 5.08
N LEU A 31 1.66 0.73 5.91
CA LEU A 31 0.37 0.05 5.87
C LEU A 31 -0.41 0.37 7.14
N TYR A 32 -1.57 0.97 6.97
CA TYR A 32 -2.51 1.22 8.06
C TYR A 32 -3.70 0.27 7.89
N LEU A 33 -3.92 -0.58 8.85
CA LEU A 33 -5.03 -1.53 8.84
C LEU A 33 -5.87 -1.27 10.08
N GLY A 34 -7.04 -0.66 9.89
CA GLY A 34 -7.89 -0.31 11.00
C GLY A 34 -8.98 0.68 10.63
N ASP A 35 -9.57 1.30 11.64
CA ASP A 35 -10.66 2.26 11.47
C ASP A 35 -10.18 3.50 10.73
N SER A 36 -10.93 3.89 9.71
CA SER A 36 -10.60 5.04 8.87
C SER A 36 -11.53 6.24 9.10
N GLY A 37 -12.43 6.15 10.09
CA GLY A 37 -13.34 7.24 10.40
C GLY A 37 -14.43 7.45 9.37
N ASP A 38 -15.01 8.62 9.35
CA ASP A 38 -16.15 8.93 8.47
C ASP A 38 -15.74 9.21 7.04
N ASP A 39 -14.48 9.64 6.83
CA ASP A 39 -13.97 9.95 5.50
C ASP A 39 -12.62 9.26 5.33
N PRO A 40 -12.60 8.03 4.80
CA PRO A 40 -11.35 7.28 4.64
C PRO A 40 -10.29 7.99 3.82
N HIS A 41 -10.70 8.69 2.77
CA HIS A 41 -9.75 9.42 1.93
C HIS A 41 -9.06 10.54 2.71
N ALA A 42 -9.84 11.33 3.43
CA ALA A 42 -9.29 12.41 4.25
C ALA A 42 -8.37 11.86 5.34
N THR A 43 -8.76 10.75 5.96
CA THR A 43 -7.94 10.09 6.98
C THR A 43 -6.62 9.61 6.39
N ALA A 44 -6.66 9.03 5.20
CA ALA A 44 -5.44 8.55 4.53
C ALA A 44 -4.49 9.72 4.22
N LEU A 45 -5.01 10.82 3.73
CA LEU A 45 -4.19 12.00 3.46
C LEU A 45 -3.55 12.55 4.74
N GLU A 46 -4.30 12.59 5.82
CA GLU A 46 -3.79 13.08 7.09
C GLU A 46 -2.70 12.18 7.65
N LEU A 47 -2.94 10.86 7.63
CA LEU A 47 -1.95 9.89 8.09
C LEU A 47 -0.67 9.97 7.26
N HIS A 48 -0.82 10.07 5.95
CA HIS A 48 0.33 10.18 5.05
C HIS A 48 1.16 11.41 5.38
N GLY A 49 0.51 12.55 5.62
CA GLY A 49 1.20 13.79 5.93
C GLY A 49 1.99 13.77 7.24
N ARG A 50 1.66 12.85 8.14
CA ARG A 50 2.34 12.71 9.43
C ARG A 50 3.52 11.74 9.40
N LEU A 51 3.75 11.07 8.28
CA LEU A 51 4.86 10.12 8.16
C LEU A 51 6.20 10.85 8.20
N VAL A 52 7.26 10.11 8.52
CA VAL A 52 8.60 10.71 8.67
C VAL A 52 9.09 11.32 7.36
N ASP A 53 8.83 10.65 6.25
CA ASP A 53 9.29 11.09 4.93
C ASP A 53 8.15 10.94 3.93
N PRO A 54 7.10 11.78 4.04
CA PRO A 54 5.92 11.58 3.21
C PRO A 54 6.19 11.70 1.72
N ALA A 55 7.14 12.52 1.30
CA ALA A 55 7.43 12.70 -0.12
C ALA A 55 7.83 11.38 -0.79
N ASN A 56 8.56 10.52 -0.10
CA ASN A 56 9.06 9.24 -0.64
C ASN A 56 8.26 8.05 -0.17
N THR A 57 7.11 8.26 0.45
CA THR A 57 6.34 7.17 1.06
C THR A 57 5.01 6.93 0.36
N VAL A 58 4.67 5.66 0.22
CA VAL A 58 3.36 5.19 -0.25
C VAL A 58 2.62 4.67 0.97
N LEU A 59 1.45 5.24 1.25
CA LEU A 59 0.58 4.76 2.33
C LEU A 59 -0.54 3.93 1.74
N VAL A 60 -0.74 2.73 2.27
CA VAL A 60 -1.91 1.90 1.97
C VAL A 60 -2.77 1.86 3.23
N LEU A 61 -3.97 2.40 3.14
CA LEU A 61 -4.94 2.36 4.22
C LEU A 61 -6.03 1.36 3.88
N CYS A 62 -6.30 0.44 4.77
CA CYS A 62 -7.36 -0.54 4.62
C CYS A 62 -8.24 -0.56 5.86
N ASP A 63 -9.53 -0.34 5.67
CA ASP A 63 -10.53 -0.44 6.72
C ASP A 63 -11.53 -1.52 6.31
N PRO A 64 -11.34 -2.77 6.79
CA PRO A 64 -12.20 -3.88 6.35
C PRO A 64 -13.65 -3.70 6.75
N GLN A 65 -13.92 -3.03 7.87
CA GLN A 65 -15.29 -2.85 8.34
C GLN A 65 -16.10 -1.92 7.44
N GLN A 66 -15.44 -0.92 6.86
CA GLN A 66 -16.10 0.01 5.95
C GLN A 66 -15.86 -0.34 4.49
N HIS A 67 -15.17 -1.42 4.20
CA HIS A 67 -14.76 -1.81 2.84
C HIS A 67 -13.98 -0.68 2.16
N ALA A 68 -13.18 0.04 2.94
CA ALA A 68 -12.43 1.17 2.41
C ALA A 68 -10.99 0.78 2.14
N LEU A 69 -10.46 1.27 1.03
CA LEU A 69 -9.07 1.08 0.63
C LEU A 69 -8.60 2.36 -0.04
N GLU A 70 -7.52 2.94 0.51
CA GLU A 70 -6.94 4.18 -0.03
C GLU A 70 -5.45 3.99 -0.20
N ILE A 71 -4.91 4.45 -1.32
CA ILE A 71 -3.47 4.45 -1.56
C ILE A 71 -3.06 5.89 -1.82
N VAL A 72 -2.15 6.40 -0.99
CA VAL A 72 -1.65 7.78 -1.11
C VAL A 72 -0.16 7.74 -1.39
N THR A 73 0.25 8.40 -2.47
CA THR A 73 1.65 8.49 -2.86
C THR A 73 2.19 9.87 -2.59
N GLY A 74 3.40 9.96 -2.03
CA GLY A 74 4.08 11.23 -1.86
C GLY A 74 4.55 11.80 -3.18
N ALA A 75 4.92 13.07 -3.18
CA ALA A 75 5.28 13.80 -4.40
C ALA A 75 6.46 13.15 -5.16
N GLU A 76 7.48 12.67 -4.43
CA GLU A 76 8.61 11.98 -5.06
C GLU A 76 8.26 10.55 -5.46
N ALA A 77 7.50 9.84 -4.62
CA ALA A 77 7.06 8.48 -4.92
C ALA A 77 6.24 8.42 -6.22
N ARG A 78 5.44 9.45 -6.47
CA ARG A 78 4.58 9.52 -7.64
C ARG A 78 5.36 9.52 -8.95
N ARG A 79 6.62 9.89 -8.91
CA ARG A 79 7.48 9.86 -10.10
C ARG A 79 7.79 8.43 -10.54
N SER A 80 7.74 7.47 -9.62
CA SER A 80 7.99 6.06 -9.92
C SER A 80 6.73 5.21 -9.91
N LEU A 81 5.66 5.70 -9.31
CA LEU A 81 4.42 4.96 -9.13
C LEU A 81 3.24 5.87 -9.46
N THR A 82 2.62 5.62 -10.61
CA THR A 82 1.54 6.46 -11.11
C THR A 82 0.21 6.17 -10.43
N ASP A 83 -0.72 7.11 -10.53
CA ASP A 83 -2.07 6.93 -10.01
C ASP A 83 -2.78 5.75 -10.68
N GLU A 84 -2.56 5.55 -11.97
CA GLU A 84 -3.15 4.41 -12.69
C GLU A 84 -2.65 3.09 -12.15
N GLU A 85 -1.35 3.00 -11.87
CA GLU A 85 -0.76 1.80 -11.30
C GLU A 85 -1.30 1.54 -9.89
N CYS A 86 -1.50 2.60 -9.11
CA CYS A 86 -2.12 2.47 -7.79
C CYS A 86 -3.57 1.95 -7.90
N GLN A 87 -4.32 2.42 -8.90
CA GLN A 87 -5.68 1.95 -9.14
C GLN A 87 -5.72 0.47 -9.50
N LEU A 88 -4.79 0.02 -10.33
CA LEU A 88 -4.69 -1.39 -10.71
C LEU A 88 -4.41 -2.26 -9.47
N ALA A 89 -3.48 -1.84 -8.64
CA ALA A 89 -3.19 -2.56 -7.41
C ALA A 89 -4.41 -2.58 -6.47
N ALA A 90 -5.11 -1.46 -6.37
CA ALA A 90 -6.31 -1.36 -5.52
C ALA A 90 -7.40 -2.31 -5.99
N LEU A 91 -7.63 -2.40 -7.29
CA LEU A 91 -8.62 -3.33 -7.86
C LEU A 91 -8.26 -4.78 -7.54
N SER A 92 -6.98 -5.12 -7.66
CA SER A 92 -6.49 -6.45 -7.33
C SER A 92 -6.72 -6.78 -5.85
N MET A 93 -6.41 -5.84 -4.96
CA MET A 93 -6.64 -6.02 -3.52
C MET A 93 -8.12 -6.21 -3.22
N GLN A 94 -8.98 -5.38 -3.81
CA GLN A 94 -10.43 -5.46 -3.59
C GLN A 94 -11.00 -6.80 -4.03
N SER A 95 -10.51 -7.32 -5.14
CA SER A 95 -10.94 -8.64 -5.64
C SER A 95 -10.64 -9.73 -4.61
N ASN A 96 -9.46 -9.71 -4.00
CA ASN A 96 -9.10 -10.67 -2.98
C ASN A 96 -9.90 -10.47 -1.69
N PHE A 97 -10.22 -9.22 -1.36
CA PHE A 97 -11.03 -8.93 -0.16
C PHE A 97 -12.44 -9.51 -0.30
N VAL A 98 -13.03 -9.38 -1.50
CA VAL A 98 -14.34 -9.95 -1.79
C VAL A 98 -14.30 -11.48 -1.66
N ALA A 99 -13.20 -12.08 -2.03
CA ALA A 99 -13.01 -13.53 -1.90
C ALA A 99 -12.69 -13.97 -0.45
N GLY A 100 -12.58 -13.03 0.48
CA GLY A 100 -12.32 -13.33 1.88
C GLY A 100 -10.84 -13.44 2.24
N ASP A 101 -9.95 -12.99 1.38
CA ASP A 101 -8.50 -13.08 1.60
C ASP A 101 -7.89 -11.70 1.78
N LEU A 102 -8.09 -11.12 2.96
CA LEU A 102 -7.59 -9.81 3.30
C LEU A 102 -6.05 -9.76 3.26
N ILE A 103 -5.42 -10.69 3.96
CA ILE A 103 -3.96 -10.68 4.13
C ILE A 103 -3.27 -10.97 2.80
N GLY A 104 -3.76 -11.97 2.07
CA GLY A 104 -3.23 -12.27 0.74
C GLY A 104 -3.40 -11.12 -0.22
N GLY A 105 -4.55 -10.45 -0.16
CA GLY A 105 -4.81 -9.28 -1.00
C GLY A 105 -3.87 -8.13 -0.73
N LEU A 106 -3.65 -7.82 0.55
CA LEU A 106 -2.72 -6.75 0.93
C LEU A 106 -1.28 -7.11 0.53
N SER A 107 -0.86 -8.34 0.82
CA SER A 107 0.49 -8.79 0.49
C SER A 107 0.74 -8.75 -1.02
N HIS A 108 -0.22 -9.25 -1.79
CA HIS A 108 -0.13 -9.26 -3.24
C HIS A 108 -0.12 -7.84 -3.81
N GLY A 109 -0.98 -6.98 -3.28
CA GLY A 109 -1.05 -5.59 -3.72
C GLY A 109 0.22 -4.80 -3.43
N LEU A 110 0.82 -5.02 -2.27
CA LEU A 110 2.10 -4.40 -1.94
C LEU A 110 3.20 -4.85 -2.90
N ALA A 111 3.24 -6.16 -3.21
CA ALA A 111 4.20 -6.69 -4.18
C ALA A 111 4.00 -6.05 -5.56
N GLN A 112 2.75 -5.87 -5.95
CA GLN A 112 2.39 -5.26 -7.23
C GLN A 112 2.86 -3.81 -7.28
N LEU A 113 2.60 -3.04 -6.23
CA LEU A 113 3.05 -1.64 -6.15
C LEU A 113 4.58 -1.53 -6.22
N GLY A 114 5.26 -2.39 -5.47
CA GLY A 114 6.73 -2.44 -5.49
C GLY A 114 7.26 -2.78 -6.87
N GLY A 115 6.59 -3.71 -7.56
CA GLY A 115 6.97 -4.12 -8.91
C GLY A 115 6.80 -3.02 -9.94
N TYR A 116 5.71 -2.28 -9.87
CA TYR A 116 5.48 -1.15 -10.77
C TYR A 116 6.56 -0.09 -10.61
N ALA A 117 6.86 0.27 -9.37
CA ALA A 117 7.87 1.29 -9.08
C ALA A 117 9.27 0.83 -9.51
N ARG A 118 9.59 -0.45 -9.32
CA ARG A 118 10.86 -1.01 -9.77
C ARG A 118 11.00 -0.93 -11.29
N LYS A 119 9.91 -1.24 -12.01
CA LYS A 119 9.91 -1.20 -13.47
C LYS A 119 10.24 0.20 -13.97
N SER A 120 9.65 1.21 -13.37
CA SER A 120 9.93 2.61 -13.72
C SER A 120 11.40 2.95 -13.52
N ARG A 121 11.99 2.51 -12.41
CA ARG A 121 13.40 2.74 -12.10
C ARG A 121 14.31 2.08 -13.13
N ILE A 122 14.00 0.84 -13.53
CA ILE A 122 14.81 0.10 -14.51
C ILE A 122 14.78 0.82 -15.85
N LEU A 123 13.62 1.28 -16.29
CA LEU A 123 13.50 2.00 -17.55
C LEU A 123 14.29 3.29 -17.52
N HIS A 124 14.25 4.01 -16.41
CA HIS A 124 15.00 5.25 -16.25
C HIS A 124 16.51 5.03 -16.34
N VAL A 125 17.01 3.98 -15.69
CA VAL A 125 18.43 3.64 -15.70
C VAL A 125 18.90 3.26 -17.11
N THR A 126 18.05 2.57 -17.86
CA THR A 126 18.41 2.11 -19.21
C THR A 126 18.61 3.23 -20.19
N GLU A 127 17.94 4.33 -19.98
CA GLU A 127 18.07 5.50 -20.85
C GLU A 127 19.28 6.34 -20.56
N GLY A 128 19.79 6.22 -19.35
CA GLY A 128 20.96 6.96 -18.90
C GLY A 128 22.26 6.42 -19.44
#